data_2171a38eea9dbe69e6d1b328d7accc6c
#
_entry.id   2171a38eea9dbe69e6d1b328d7accc6c
#
_cell.length_a   1.000
_cell.length_b   1.000
_cell.length_c   1.000
_cell.angle_alpha   90.00
_cell.angle_beta   90.00
_cell.angle_gamma   90.00
#
_symmetry.space_group_name_H-M   'P 1'
#
loop_
_entity.id
_entity.type
_entity.pdbx_description
1 polymer ?
#
loop_
_entity_poly.entity_id
_entity_poly.type
_entity_poly.pdbx_seq_one_letter_code
_entity_poly.pdbx_strand_id
1 'polypeptide(L)'
;MDGQKIFVSTVGDDSGDGSEEEPLRTLEKAIDVANEMREDSDKLIEILLREGTYSVTNTIKIINSQKDDSLLKISAYQDEKVTINAGVDIPLSAMNIADSDFTNAIIDKPNAGSVLQYNLKDAQIEDFGEISLRGHLISDEKEAQAELSLNGEVQKLAGWPNGEYTGLIKPIDSNEYGKRTKSGIANGCSFKVNYDRPSQWSKPEQAWLSGPIGP
;
A
#
# COMPACT_ATOMS: atom_id res chain seq x y z
N MET A 1 -12.55 -33.06 -13.83
CA MET A 1 -13.78 -32.28 -14.12
C MET A 1 -13.38 -31.20 -15.08
N ASP A 2 -13.97 -31.19 -16.28
CA ASP A 2 -13.72 -30.08 -17.20
C ASP A 2 -14.42 -28.83 -16.67
N GLY A 3 -13.60 -27.87 -16.20
CA GLY A 3 -14.06 -26.56 -15.76
C GLY A 3 -14.36 -25.65 -16.94
N GLN A 4 -15.20 -24.66 -16.73
CA GLN A 4 -15.36 -23.55 -17.68
C GLN A 4 -14.13 -22.62 -17.53
N LYS A 5 -13.54 -22.22 -18.66
CA LYS A 5 -12.34 -21.39 -18.70
C LYS A 5 -12.67 -20.00 -19.20
N ILE A 6 -12.10 -19.00 -18.54
CA ILE A 6 -12.14 -17.60 -18.95
C ILE A 6 -10.69 -17.15 -19.11
N PHE A 7 -10.33 -16.73 -20.31
CA PHE A 7 -9.00 -16.21 -20.60
C PHE A 7 -8.96 -14.70 -20.45
N VAL A 8 -7.86 -14.22 -19.88
CA VAL A 8 -7.60 -12.78 -19.69
C VAL A 8 -6.23 -12.46 -20.26
N SER A 9 -6.14 -11.42 -21.07
CA SER A 9 -4.89 -10.96 -21.67
C SER A 9 -4.79 -9.44 -21.63
N THR A 10 -3.61 -8.90 -21.35
CA THR A 10 -3.38 -7.45 -21.36
C THR A 10 -3.63 -6.80 -22.72
N VAL A 11 -3.67 -7.58 -23.78
CA VAL A 11 -4.03 -7.16 -25.17
C VAL A 11 -5.44 -7.59 -25.58
N GLY A 12 -6.22 -8.15 -24.66
CA GLY A 12 -7.60 -8.56 -24.89
C GLY A 12 -8.58 -7.38 -24.91
N ASP A 13 -9.87 -7.71 -24.97
CA ASP A 13 -10.98 -6.74 -24.98
C ASP A 13 -12.08 -7.21 -24.04
N ASP A 14 -12.56 -6.34 -23.14
CA ASP A 14 -13.64 -6.66 -22.19
C ASP A 14 -15.02 -6.83 -22.85
N SER A 15 -15.14 -6.57 -24.14
CA SER A 15 -16.29 -6.93 -24.96
C SER A 15 -16.21 -8.34 -25.57
N GLY A 16 -15.06 -9.02 -25.45
CA GLY A 16 -14.85 -10.40 -25.87
C GLY A 16 -15.68 -11.40 -25.05
N ASP A 17 -15.71 -12.65 -25.50
CA ASP A 17 -16.45 -13.71 -24.82
C ASP A 17 -15.65 -14.44 -23.75
N GLY A 18 -14.35 -14.10 -23.58
CA GLY A 18 -13.44 -14.72 -22.62
C GLY A 18 -12.88 -16.08 -23.10
N SER A 19 -13.06 -16.43 -24.37
CA SER A 19 -12.37 -17.58 -24.97
C SER A 19 -10.86 -17.32 -25.13
N GLU A 20 -10.11 -18.34 -25.55
CA GLU A 20 -8.67 -18.18 -25.83
C GLU A 20 -8.42 -17.28 -27.03
N GLU A 21 -9.34 -17.28 -27.99
CA GLU A 21 -9.30 -16.45 -29.21
C GLU A 21 -9.73 -15.01 -28.96
N GLU A 22 -10.69 -14.80 -28.06
CA GLU A 22 -11.23 -13.48 -27.71
C GLU A 22 -11.16 -13.24 -26.19
N PRO A 23 -9.92 -13.17 -25.62
CA PRO A 23 -9.76 -13.03 -24.19
C PRO A 23 -10.24 -11.68 -23.67
N LEU A 24 -10.73 -11.66 -22.46
CA LEU A 24 -11.02 -10.42 -21.74
C LEU A 24 -9.73 -9.65 -21.46
N ARG A 25 -9.86 -8.35 -21.24
CA ARG A 25 -8.71 -7.49 -20.97
C ARG A 25 -8.40 -7.35 -19.50
N THR A 26 -9.43 -7.25 -18.65
CA THR A 26 -9.27 -6.94 -17.24
C THR A 26 -9.65 -8.12 -16.35
N LEU A 27 -8.96 -8.22 -15.22
CA LEU A 27 -9.28 -9.22 -14.21
C LEU A 27 -10.65 -8.95 -13.57
N GLU A 28 -11.00 -7.68 -13.40
CA GLU A 28 -12.30 -7.25 -12.89
C GLU A 28 -13.44 -7.80 -13.75
N LYS A 29 -13.35 -7.60 -15.06
CA LYS A 29 -14.38 -8.11 -15.98
C LYS A 29 -14.48 -9.64 -15.95
N ALA A 30 -13.34 -10.32 -15.89
CA ALA A 30 -13.32 -11.77 -15.81
C ALA A 30 -13.99 -12.30 -14.54
N ILE A 31 -13.82 -11.60 -13.42
CA ILE A 31 -14.45 -11.96 -12.15
C ILE A 31 -15.95 -11.68 -12.19
N ASP A 32 -16.39 -10.58 -12.81
CA ASP A 32 -17.81 -10.30 -12.99
C ASP A 32 -18.47 -11.42 -13.80
N VAL A 33 -17.88 -11.80 -14.93
CA VAL A 33 -18.36 -12.93 -15.76
C VAL A 33 -18.36 -14.25 -14.96
N ALA A 34 -17.29 -14.51 -14.21
CA ALA A 34 -17.21 -15.70 -13.37
C ALA A 34 -18.28 -15.72 -12.27
N ASN A 35 -18.57 -14.58 -11.64
CA ASN A 35 -19.63 -14.46 -10.63
C ASN A 35 -21.01 -14.78 -11.25
N GLU A 36 -21.33 -14.25 -12.44
CA GLU A 36 -22.56 -14.54 -13.16
C GLU A 36 -22.65 -16.03 -13.49
N MET A 37 -21.58 -16.63 -14.02
CA MET A 37 -21.56 -18.07 -14.35
C MET A 37 -21.77 -18.97 -13.13
N ARG A 38 -21.28 -18.56 -11.96
CA ARG A 38 -21.39 -19.33 -10.71
C ARG A 38 -22.78 -19.30 -10.10
N GLU A 39 -23.63 -18.38 -10.48
CA GLU A 39 -25.04 -18.39 -10.05
C GLU A 39 -25.80 -19.57 -10.64
N ASP A 40 -25.45 -19.98 -11.85
CA ASP A 40 -26.16 -21.02 -12.60
C ASP A 40 -25.43 -22.36 -12.72
N SER A 41 -24.17 -22.44 -12.31
CA SER A 41 -23.30 -23.59 -12.53
C SER A 41 -22.67 -24.13 -11.26
N ASP A 42 -22.63 -25.46 -11.11
CA ASP A 42 -21.89 -26.18 -10.05
C ASP A 42 -20.46 -26.53 -10.52
N LYS A 43 -20.06 -26.09 -11.71
CA LYS A 43 -18.77 -26.43 -12.28
C LYS A 43 -17.68 -25.52 -11.78
N LEU A 44 -16.45 -26.03 -11.77
CA LEU A 44 -15.25 -25.21 -11.58
C LEU A 44 -15.17 -24.17 -12.68
N ILE A 45 -14.97 -22.91 -12.31
CA ILE A 45 -14.62 -21.83 -13.22
C ILE A 45 -13.15 -21.49 -13.02
N GLU A 46 -12.39 -21.51 -14.10
CA GLU A 46 -10.97 -21.15 -14.10
C GLU A 46 -10.75 -19.85 -14.87
N ILE A 47 -10.26 -18.82 -14.18
CA ILE A 47 -9.76 -17.61 -14.82
C ILE A 47 -8.27 -17.82 -15.08
N LEU A 48 -7.88 -17.78 -16.34
CA LEU A 48 -6.53 -18.04 -16.83
C LEU A 48 -5.91 -16.75 -17.36
N LEU A 49 -4.96 -16.21 -16.60
CA LEU A 49 -4.27 -14.96 -16.95
C LEU A 49 -3.09 -15.28 -17.87
N ARG A 50 -3.03 -14.60 -19.03
CA ARG A 50 -1.90 -14.65 -19.94
C ARG A 50 -0.77 -13.76 -19.42
N GLU A 51 0.41 -13.92 -19.98
CA GLU A 51 1.60 -13.15 -19.56
C GLU A 51 1.34 -11.65 -19.58
N GLY A 52 1.76 -10.97 -18.48
CA GLY A 52 1.67 -9.52 -18.37
C GLY A 52 1.46 -9.02 -16.96
N THR A 53 1.34 -7.69 -16.87
CA THR A 53 0.99 -7.01 -15.61
C THR A 53 -0.43 -6.47 -15.71
N TYR A 54 -1.26 -6.88 -14.77
CA TYR A 54 -2.66 -6.49 -14.65
C TYR A 54 -2.80 -5.47 -13.54
N SER A 55 -3.19 -4.24 -13.89
CA SER A 55 -3.45 -3.20 -12.91
C SER A 55 -4.87 -3.33 -12.37
N VAL A 56 -4.99 -3.39 -11.05
CA VAL A 56 -6.27 -3.47 -10.34
C VAL A 56 -6.44 -2.18 -9.55
N THR A 57 -7.36 -1.32 -9.98
CA THR A 57 -7.58 0.00 -9.36
C THR A 57 -8.80 0.02 -8.44
N ASN A 58 -9.64 -0.99 -8.51
CA ASN A 58 -10.87 -1.10 -7.72
C ASN A 58 -10.88 -2.37 -6.89
N THR A 59 -11.67 -2.37 -5.83
CA THR A 59 -11.87 -3.58 -5.03
C THR A 59 -12.55 -4.66 -5.87
N ILE A 60 -11.88 -5.78 -6.03
CA ILE A 60 -12.44 -6.97 -6.67
C ILE A 60 -13.34 -7.69 -5.66
N LYS A 61 -14.58 -7.96 -6.05
CA LYS A 61 -15.55 -8.67 -5.22
C LYS A 61 -15.82 -10.07 -5.78
N ILE A 62 -15.38 -11.07 -5.05
CA ILE A 62 -15.74 -12.45 -5.34
C ILE A 62 -16.97 -12.80 -4.51
N ILE A 63 -18.10 -13.01 -5.20
CA ILE A 63 -19.38 -13.31 -4.54
C ILE A 63 -19.43 -14.81 -4.24
N ASN A 64 -19.77 -15.16 -3.00
CA ASN A 64 -20.01 -16.56 -2.66
C ASN A 64 -21.24 -17.08 -3.44
N SER A 65 -21.03 -18.18 -4.14
CA SER A 65 -22.14 -18.88 -4.78
C SER A 65 -23.12 -19.41 -3.74
N GLN A 66 -24.41 -19.41 -4.07
CA GLN A 66 -25.44 -20.09 -3.28
C GLN A 66 -25.32 -21.63 -3.38
N LYS A 67 -24.45 -22.13 -4.27
CA LYS A 67 -24.22 -23.55 -4.50
C LYS A 67 -22.91 -23.97 -3.85
N ASP A 68 -22.97 -24.96 -2.98
CA ASP A 68 -21.85 -25.39 -2.14
C ASP A 68 -20.60 -25.86 -2.90
N ASP A 69 -20.76 -26.29 -4.18
CA ASP A 69 -19.68 -26.87 -4.99
C ASP A 69 -19.13 -25.94 -6.09
N SER A 70 -19.61 -24.71 -6.17
CA SER A 70 -19.14 -23.75 -7.18
C SER A 70 -17.78 -23.19 -6.82
N LEU A 71 -16.73 -23.70 -7.42
CA LEU A 71 -15.35 -23.30 -7.23
C LEU A 71 -14.91 -22.24 -8.24
N LEU A 72 -14.14 -21.25 -7.80
CA LEU A 72 -13.42 -20.31 -8.63
C LEU A 72 -11.91 -20.50 -8.43
N LYS A 73 -11.19 -20.66 -9.54
CA LYS A 73 -9.73 -20.69 -9.55
C LYS A 73 -9.20 -19.59 -10.45
N ILE A 74 -8.26 -18.82 -9.94
CA ILE A 74 -7.55 -17.78 -10.69
C ILE A 74 -6.08 -18.20 -10.72
N SER A 75 -5.51 -18.32 -11.90
CA SER A 75 -4.11 -18.73 -12.06
C SER A 75 -3.51 -18.19 -13.34
N ALA A 76 -2.18 -18.16 -13.41
CA ALA A 76 -1.49 -17.96 -14.68
C ALA A 76 -1.82 -19.11 -15.64
N TYR A 77 -1.87 -18.81 -16.92
CA TYR A 77 -1.97 -19.82 -17.98
C TYR A 77 -0.62 -20.51 -18.13
N GLN A 78 -0.62 -21.84 -17.93
CA GLN A 78 0.61 -22.64 -17.94
C GLN A 78 1.69 -22.04 -16.98
N ASP A 79 2.89 -21.79 -17.50
CA ASP A 79 4.02 -21.23 -16.78
C ASP A 79 4.28 -19.75 -17.13
N GLU A 80 3.27 -19.05 -17.66
CA GLU A 80 3.38 -17.66 -18.05
C GLU A 80 3.57 -16.75 -16.83
N LYS A 81 4.41 -15.72 -16.99
CA LYS A 81 4.70 -14.78 -15.91
C LYS A 81 3.59 -13.73 -15.79
N VAL A 82 2.83 -13.82 -14.72
CA VAL A 82 1.74 -12.91 -14.41
C VAL A 82 2.06 -12.08 -13.17
N THR A 83 1.82 -10.78 -13.24
CA THR A 83 1.87 -9.88 -12.09
C THR A 83 0.54 -9.18 -11.94
N ILE A 84 -0.01 -9.15 -10.73
CA ILE A 84 -1.19 -8.33 -10.39
C ILE A 84 -0.67 -7.15 -9.59
N ASN A 85 -0.89 -5.93 -10.08
CA ASN A 85 -0.45 -4.69 -9.44
C ASN A 85 -1.67 -3.87 -8.99
N ALA A 86 -1.82 -3.68 -7.68
CA ALA A 86 -2.87 -2.82 -7.10
C ALA A 86 -2.38 -1.39 -6.84
N GLY A 87 -1.14 -1.08 -7.22
CA GLY A 87 -0.56 0.24 -7.10
C GLY A 87 -0.59 1.03 -8.40
N VAL A 88 -0.19 2.29 -8.31
CA VAL A 88 -0.01 3.18 -9.48
C VAL A 88 1.47 3.31 -9.78
N ASP A 89 1.85 3.05 -11.03
CA ASP A 89 3.22 3.21 -11.49
C ASP A 89 3.53 4.68 -11.77
N ILE A 90 4.55 5.20 -11.08
CA ILE A 90 5.04 6.58 -11.29
C ILE A 90 6.35 6.49 -12.08
N PRO A 91 6.38 6.91 -13.34
CA PRO A 91 7.60 6.87 -14.12
C PRO A 91 8.63 7.87 -13.59
N LEU A 92 9.90 7.48 -13.53
CA LEU A 92 10.97 8.39 -13.08
C LEU A 92 11.04 9.68 -13.89
N SER A 93 10.64 9.65 -15.16
CA SER A 93 10.57 10.82 -16.04
C SER A 93 9.54 11.86 -15.59
N ALA A 94 8.58 11.49 -14.74
CA ALA A 94 7.59 12.40 -14.17
C ALA A 94 8.08 13.06 -12.87
N MET A 95 9.18 12.56 -12.29
CA MET A 95 9.76 13.13 -11.09
C MET A 95 10.64 14.34 -11.41
N ASN A 96 10.62 15.31 -10.52
CA ASN A 96 11.44 16.50 -10.61
C ASN A 96 12.42 16.57 -9.42
N ILE A 97 13.51 17.31 -9.57
CA ILE A 97 14.34 17.66 -8.41
C ILE A 97 13.47 18.45 -7.44
N ALA A 98 13.57 18.11 -6.16
CA ALA A 98 12.81 18.76 -5.11
C ALA A 98 13.04 20.28 -5.08
N ASP A 99 11.99 21.03 -4.79
CA ASP A 99 12.05 22.49 -4.77
C ASP A 99 12.96 23.03 -3.66
N SER A 100 13.22 24.35 -3.70
CA SER A 100 14.13 25.00 -2.77
C SER A 100 13.63 24.95 -1.33
N ASP A 101 12.33 25.00 -1.11
CA ASP A 101 11.76 25.00 0.24
C ASP A 101 12.00 23.65 0.91
N PHE A 102 11.80 22.57 0.15
CA PHE A 102 12.08 21.22 0.63
C PHE A 102 13.58 20.98 0.79
N THR A 103 14.41 21.32 -0.21
CA THR A 103 15.86 21.07 -0.16
C THR A 103 16.56 21.93 0.92
N ASN A 104 16.03 23.11 1.22
CA ASN A 104 16.53 23.95 2.32
C ASN A 104 16.24 23.34 3.70
N ALA A 105 15.17 22.57 3.84
CA ALA A 105 14.83 21.88 5.07
C ALA A 105 15.69 20.62 5.34
N ILE A 106 16.37 20.08 4.32
CA ILE A 106 17.24 18.92 4.46
C ILE A 106 18.51 19.30 5.22
N ILE A 107 18.79 18.57 6.30
CA ILE A 107 19.98 18.80 7.12
C ILE A 107 21.25 18.34 6.40
N ASP A 108 21.19 17.21 5.70
CA ASP A 108 22.30 16.67 4.93
C ASP A 108 22.42 17.37 3.56
N LYS A 109 23.03 18.53 3.57
CA LYS A 109 23.14 19.42 2.39
C LYS A 109 23.80 18.78 1.16
N PRO A 110 24.85 17.92 1.25
CA PRO A 110 25.43 17.31 0.07
C PRO A 110 24.45 16.51 -0.78
N ASN A 111 23.43 15.93 -0.16
CA ASN A 111 22.43 15.09 -0.84
C ASN A 111 21.13 15.86 -1.20
N ALA A 112 20.97 17.10 -0.73
CA ALA A 112 19.75 17.86 -0.94
C ALA A 112 19.40 18.03 -2.43
N GLY A 113 20.40 18.29 -3.29
CA GLY A 113 20.21 18.46 -4.73
C GLY A 113 19.92 17.17 -5.52
N SER A 114 19.96 16.01 -4.86
CA SER A 114 19.68 14.70 -5.49
C SER A 114 18.31 14.15 -5.10
N VAL A 115 17.54 14.86 -4.30
CA VAL A 115 16.21 14.44 -3.89
C VAL A 115 15.21 14.71 -4.99
N LEU A 116 14.49 13.66 -5.37
CA LEU A 116 13.40 13.76 -6.33
C LEU A 116 12.07 13.90 -5.57
N GLN A 117 11.15 14.66 -6.17
CA GLN A 117 9.78 14.80 -5.68
C GLN A 117 8.79 14.53 -6.80
N TYR A 118 7.63 14.05 -6.41
CA TYR A 118 6.48 13.88 -7.27
C TYR A 118 5.20 14.25 -6.50
N ASN A 119 4.32 15.01 -7.16
CA ASN A 119 3.04 15.34 -6.57
C ASN A 119 2.03 14.23 -6.89
N LEU A 120 1.57 13.48 -5.90
CA LEU A 120 0.65 12.37 -6.09
C LEU A 120 -0.67 12.77 -6.78
N LYS A 121 -1.11 14.02 -6.62
CA LYS A 121 -2.30 14.52 -7.32
C LYS A 121 -2.13 14.57 -8.84
N ASP A 122 -0.90 14.70 -9.34
CA ASP A 122 -0.63 14.69 -10.78
C ASP A 122 -0.85 13.27 -11.37
N ALA A 123 -0.77 12.23 -10.53
CA ALA A 123 -1.15 10.85 -10.87
C ALA A 123 -2.61 10.53 -10.49
N GLN A 124 -3.41 11.55 -10.14
CA GLN A 124 -4.79 11.37 -9.67
C GLN A 124 -4.91 10.45 -8.43
N ILE A 125 -3.85 10.37 -7.65
CA ILE A 125 -3.86 9.66 -6.37
C ILE A 125 -4.31 10.67 -5.31
N GLU A 126 -5.55 10.53 -4.84
CA GLU A 126 -6.14 11.42 -3.84
C GLU A 126 -6.14 10.76 -2.46
N ASP A 127 -6.28 9.44 -2.43
CA ASP A 127 -6.29 8.64 -1.20
C ASP A 127 -4.91 7.98 -0.99
N PHE A 128 -4.06 8.66 -0.23
CA PHE A 128 -2.74 8.15 0.16
C PHE A 128 -2.62 7.91 1.66
N GLY A 129 -3.75 7.94 2.37
CA GLY A 129 -3.81 7.74 3.81
C GLY A 129 -3.06 8.79 4.63
N GLU A 130 -3.00 8.58 5.92
CA GLU A 130 -2.30 9.45 6.85
C GLU A 130 -1.36 8.65 7.75
N ILE A 131 -0.23 9.27 8.13
CA ILE A 131 0.58 8.74 9.22
C ILE A 131 -0.24 8.85 10.50
N SER A 132 -0.56 7.73 11.12
CA SER A 132 -1.38 7.67 12.32
C SER A 132 -0.71 6.84 13.39
N LEU A 133 -1.18 7.00 14.63
CA LEU A 133 -0.76 6.15 15.73
C LEU A 133 -1.11 4.70 15.42
N ARG A 134 -0.11 3.84 15.54
CA ARG A 134 -0.25 2.38 15.35
C ARG A 134 0.32 1.66 16.56
N GLY A 135 -0.29 0.57 16.93
CA GLY A 135 0.19 -0.25 18.02
C GLY A 135 -0.87 -1.25 18.49
N HIS A 136 -0.44 -2.23 19.24
CA HIS A 136 -1.25 -3.37 19.69
C HIS A 136 -2.54 -2.98 20.48
N LEU A 137 -2.62 -1.77 21.00
CA LEU A 137 -3.73 -1.31 21.84
C LEU A 137 -4.51 -0.12 21.26
N ILE A 138 -4.30 0.19 19.98
CA ILE A 138 -4.99 1.28 19.31
C ILE A 138 -6.18 0.70 18.59
N SER A 139 -7.39 1.13 18.97
CA SER A 139 -8.66 0.62 18.46
C SER A 139 -9.20 1.39 17.25
N ASP A 140 -8.69 2.58 17.00
CA ASP A 140 -9.11 3.39 15.85
C ASP A 140 -8.27 3.00 14.64
N GLU A 141 -8.80 2.08 13.84
CA GLU A 141 -8.23 1.71 12.56
C GLU A 141 -8.40 2.88 11.59
N LYS A 142 -7.34 3.66 11.45
CA LYS A 142 -7.23 4.61 10.34
C LYS A 142 -6.63 3.90 9.14
N GLU A 143 -7.01 4.35 7.96
CA GLU A 143 -6.44 3.86 6.71
C GLU A 143 -4.92 3.93 6.74
N ALA A 144 -4.29 2.88 6.24
CA ALA A 144 -2.84 2.84 6.16
C ALA A 144 -2.37 3.90 5.17
N GLN A 145 -1.29 4.59 5.51
CA GLN A 145 -0.60 5.43 4.54
C GLN A 145 -0.18 4.61 3.31
N ALA A 146 -0.12 5.26 2.15
CA ALA A 146 0.39 4.64 0.95
C ALA A 146 1.85 4.18 1.13
N GLU A 147 2.18 3.06 0.53
CA GLU A 147 3.55 2.54 0.47
C GLU A 147 4.18 2.91 -0.87
N LEU A 148 5.45 3.31 -0.84
CA LEU A 148 6.26 3.53 -2.03
C LEU A 148 7.15 2.31 -2.25
N SER A 149 7.12 1.75 -3.45
CA SER A 149 8.06 0.72 -3.86
C SER A 149 8.96 1.23 -5.00
N LEU A 150 10.23 0.89 -4.96
CA LEU A 150 11.19 1.15 -6.03
C LEU A 150 11.84 -0.17 -6.45
N ASN A 151 11.71 -0.53 -7.72
CA ASN A 151 12.23 -1.80 -8.27
C ASN A 151 11.76 -3.05 -7.48
N GLY A 152 10.52 -3.03 -7.00
CA GLY A 152 9.93 -4.13 -6.22
C GLY A 152 10.30 -4.15 -4.74
N GLU A 153 11.08 -3.17 -4.25
CA GLU A 153 11.43 -3.04 -2.84
C GLU A 153 10.65 -1.90 -2.18
N VAL A 154 9.96 -2.21 -1.10
CA VAL A 154 9.22 -1.22 -0.30
C VAL A 154 10.21 -0.25 0.34
N GLN A 155 9.97 1.03 0.12
CA GLN A 155 10.80 2.11 0.67
C GLN A 155 10.35 2.46 2.08
N LYS A 156 11.34 2.74 2.93
CA LYS A 156 11.09 3.17 4.30
C LYS A 156 10.79 4.66 4.34
N LEU A 157 9.88 5.04 5.23
CA LEU A 157 9.72 6.46 5.58
C LEU A 157 11.04 7.03 6.08
N ALA A 158 11.29 8.29 5.72
CA ALA A 158 12.44 9.01 6.24
C ALA A 158 12.41 8.98 7.77
N GLY A 159 13.51 8.57 8.36
CA GLY A 159 13.63 8.42 9.80
C GLY A 159 15.05 8.74 10.29
N TRP A 160 15.18 8.94 11.59
CA TRP A 160 16.47 9.11 12.24
C TRP A 160 16.47 8.45 13.62
N PRO A 161 17.56 7.76 13.97
CA PRO A 161 18.71 7.36 13.13
C PRO A 161 18.33 6.30 12.08
N ASN A 162 19.11 6.24 11.00
CA ASN A 162 18.87 5.25 9.96
C ASN A 162 19.26 3.86 10.43
N GLY A 163 18.29 2.95 10.46
CA GLY A 163 18.53 1.51 10.69
C GLY A 163 18.69 1.08 12.14
N GLU A 164 18.76 1.99 13.10
CA GLU A 164 18.90 1.68 14.53
C GLU A 164 17.93 2.49 15.37
N TYR A 165 17.63 1.99 16.58
CA TYR A 165 16.87 2.75 17.55
C TYR A 165 17.82 3.62 18.38
N THR A 166 17.36 4.80 18.73
CA THR A 166 18.03 5.65 19.70
C THR A 166 17.30 5.57 21.04
N GLY A 167 18.05 5.51 22.14
CA GLY A 167 17.45 5.44 23.45
C GLY A 167 16.78 6.75 23.87
N LEU A 168 15.62 6.67 24.48
CA LEU A 168 15.03 7.77 25.25
C LEU A 168 15.76 7.86 26.60
N ILE A 169 16.16 9.06 27.00
CA ILE A 169 16.98 9.19 28.20
C ILE A 169 16.16 9.30 29.47
N LYS A 170 15.08 10.06 29.44
CA LYS A 170 14.26 10.26 30.62
C LYS A 170 12.87 10.79 30.27
N PRO A 171 11.79 10.19 30.81
CA PRO A 171 10.51 10.85 30.83
C PRO A 171 10.56 12.07 31.75
N ILE A 172 9.98 13.19 31.29
CA ILE A 172 9.90 14.42 32.08
C ILE A 172 8.61 14.40 32.91
N ASP A 173 7.52 13.87 32.37
CA ASP A 173 6.21 13.82 33.00
C ASP A 173 5.86 12.38 33.38
N SER A 174 6.27 11.98 34.60
CA SER A 174 5.99 10.63 35.11
C SER A 174 4.58 10.47 35.69
N ASN A 175 3.85 11.55 35.96
CA ASN A 175 2.61 11.51 36.73
C ASN A 175 1.36 11.08 35.95
N GLU A 176 1.43 11.02 34.61
CA GLU A 176 0.29 10.61 33.79
C GLU A 176 0.56 9.37 32.93
N TYR A 177 1.71 8.76 33.13
CA TYR A 177 2.07 7.53 32.45
C TYR A 177 1.08 6.41 32.83
N GLY A 178 0.31 5.93 31.86
CA GLY A 178 -0.61 4.81 32.07
C GLY A 178 -2.07 5.18 32.31
N LYS A 179 -2.46 6.43 32.38
CA LYS A 179 -3.88 6.79 32.36
C LYS A 179 -4.44 6.59 30.95
N ARG A 180 -5.09 5.46 30.75
CA ARG A 180 -5.85 5.22 29.53
C ARG A 180 -7.07 6.13 29.53
N THR A 181 -7.20 6.94 28.48
CA THR A 181 -8.49 7.58 28.14
C THR A 181 -9.40 6.54 27.50
N LYS A 182 -10.72 6.80 27.43
CA LYS A 182 -11.65 5.92 26.72
C LYS A 182 -11.30 5.70 25.22
N SER A 183 -10.50 6.59 24.63
CA SER A 183 -9.95 6.48 23.28
C SER A 183 -8.63 5.68 23.19
N GLY A 184 -8.14 5.14 24.30
CA GLY A 184 -6.89 4.35 24.30
C GLY A 184 -5.60 5.18 24.26
N ILE A 185 -5.69 6.48 24.08
CA ILE A 185 -4.55 7.40 24.01
C ILE A 185 -4.39 8.04 25.40
N ALA A 186 -3.26 7.79 26.06
CA ALA A 186 -2.88 8.58 27.21
C ALA A 186 -2.60 10.03 26.78
N ASN A 187 -2.86 10.99 27.65
CA ASN A 187 -2.33 12.34 27.47
C ASN A 187 -0.83 12.22 27.18
N GLY A 188 -0.34 12.97 26.18
CA GLY A 188 1.02 12.86 25.71
C GLY A 188 2.06 12.81 26.83
N CYS A 189 3.17 12.14 26.59
CA CYS A 189 4.30 12.13 27.51
C CYS A 189 5.41 13.00 26.94
N SER A 190 6.04 13.79 27.83
CA SER A 190 7.25 14.55 27.50
C SER A 190 8.47 13.74 27.91
N PHE A 191 9.47 13.69 27.04
CA PHE A 191 10.71 13.00 27.32
C PHE A 191 11.91 13.81 26.82
N LYS A 192 13.05 13.60 27.41
CA LYS A 192 14.29 14.22 27.01
C LYS A 192 15.10 13.26 26.14
N VAL A 193 15.60 13.77 25.03
CA VAL A 193 16.58 13.08 24.19
C VAL A 193 17.96 13.71 24.37
N ASN A 194 19.01 12.93 24.23
CA ASN A 194 20.40 13.39 24.37
C ASN A 194 21.06 13.60 22.99
N TYR A 195 20.33 14.22 22.09
CA TYR A 195 20.75 14.43 20.70
C TYR A 195 20.38 15.82 20.26
N ASP A 196 21.29 16.49 19.56
CA ASP A 196 21.05 17.84 19.06
C ASP A 196 20.25 17.83 17.74
N ARG A 197 20.20 16.71 17.04
CA ARG A 197 19.58 16.62 15.72
C ARG A 197 18.09 17.00 15.69
N PRO A 198 17.24 16.58 16.62
CA PRO A 198 15.83 17.00 16.63
C PRO A 198 15.64 18.53 16.75
N SER A 199 16.57 19.23 17.39
CA SER A 199 16.50 20.70 17.49
C SER A 199 16.78 21.42 16.18
N GLN A 200 17.29 20.73 15.18
CA GLN A 200 17.59 21.24 13.85
C GLN A 200 16.45 21.00 12.85
N TRP A 201 15.40 20.29 13.24
CA TRP A 201 14.26 20.03 12.36
C TRP A 201 13.42 21.30 12.20
N SER A 202 13.02 21.60 10.97
CA SER A 202 12.23 22.78 10.65
C SER A 202 10.78 22.71 11.13
N LYS A 203 10.24 21.47 11.26
CA LYS A 203 8.87 21.18 11.68
C LYS A 203 8.85 20.02 12.68
N PRO A 204 9.43 20.18 13.87
CA PRO A 204 9.51 19.09 14.85
C PRO A 204 8.12 18.62 15.34
N GLU A 205 7.10 19.47 15.26
CA GLU A 205 5.71 19.13 15.59
C GLU A 205 5.08 18.09 14.65
N GLN A 206 5.68 17.85 13.48
CA GLN A 206 5.26 16.83 12.54
C GLN A 206 6.06 15.52 12.67
N ALA A 207 7.00 15.47 13.60
CA ALA A 207 7.81 14.28 13.80
C ALA A 207 7.03 13.19 14.53
N TRP A 208 7.22 11.96 14.09
CA TRP A 208 6.65 10.76 14.69
C TRP A 208 7.72 9.95 15.42
N LEU A 209 7.38 9.44 16.57
CA LEU A 209 8.23 8.51 17.31
C LEU A 209 7.78 7.08 16.99
N SER A 210 8.73 6.25 16.54
CA SER A 210 8.49 4.84 16.27
C SER A 210 9.49 3.98 17.02
N GLY A 211 9.03 2.93 17.66
CA GLY A 211 9.90 1.98 18.34
C GLY A 211 9.20 1.26 19.49
N PRO A 212 9.87 0.26 20.08
CA PRO A 212 9.38 -0.36 21.29
C PRO A 212 9.44 0.64 22.45
N ILE A 213 8.27 0.99 22.96
CA ILE A 213 8.13 1.79 24.18
C ILE A 213 7.74 0.82 25.28
N GLY A 214 8.71 0.39 26.05
CA GLY A 214 8.50 -0.53 27.15
C GLY A 214 9.44 -0.22 28.32
N PRO A 215 9.13 -0.73 29.51
CA PRO A 215 10.02 -0.60 30.66
C PRO A 215 11.32 -1.35 30.44
#